data_b6dbaf325b4e4f3e1bbb3e32efd9ecdf
#
_entry.id   b6dbaf325b4e4f3e1bbb3e32efd9ecdf
#
_cell.length_a   1.000
_cell.length_b   1.000
_cell.length_c   1.000
_cell.angle_alpha   90.00
_cell.angle_beta   90.00
_cell.angle_gamma   90.00
#
_symmetry.space_group_name_H-M   'P 1'
#
loop_
_entity.id
_entity.type
_entity.pdbx_description
1 polymer ?
#
loop_
_entity_poly.entity_id
_entity_poly.type
_entity_poly.pdbx_seq_one_letter_code
_entity_poly.pdbx_strand_id
1 'polypeptide(L)'
;MAGKPFDRRGAARNLQTADARVGVRSYRNAPTKGVAVAETRFVYRELGLPTGVPVIFVNHLTGNLDNWDPRVVDGIAARHRVITFDNRGVGATGGTTPDSVEAMARDTVAFIRALRFDQVDLLGFSLGGFVSQLIAQQVPTLVRKIILAGTGPAGGEGIVNVTKRTYLDMLQALVTLKDPKELLFFTRTANGKSEARAFVKRLKERTADRDRAITPRAFRRQLKAIHAWGLEAPSDLAGIQQPVLVANGDDDRMVPTSNSYDLARRLPNATLRIYPDAGHGGIFQFHERFVREALEFLGS
;
A
#
# COMPACT_ATOMS: atom_id res chain seq x y z
N MET A 1 39.76 -70.66 -26.40
CA MET A 1 40.21 -69.25 -26.33
C MET A 1 39.02 -68.45 -25.82
N ALA A 2 39.14 -67.87 -24.66
CA ALA A 2 38.04 -67.28 -23.89
C ALA A 2 37.81 -65.83 -24.32
N GLY A 3 36.56 -65.50 -24.74
CA GLY A 3 36.14 -64.14 -24.96
C GLY A 3 35.60 -63.54 -23.65
N LYS A 4 36.19 -62.42 -23.20
CA LYS A 4 35.75 -61.68 -22.02
C LYS A 4 34.42 -60.98 -22.22
N PRO A 5 33.55 -60.89 -21.22
CA PRO A 5 32.28 -60.16 -21.29
C PRO A 5 32.50 -58.63 -21.19
N PHE A 6 31.77 -57.92 -21.99
CA PHE A 6 31.70 -56.44 -22.07
C PHE A 6 30.98 -55.86 -20.86
N ASP A 7 31.68 -55.10 -20.06
CA ASP A 7 31.15 -54.41 -18.86
C ASP A 7 30.33 -53.20 -19.31
N ARG A 8 28.99 -53.27 -19.14
CA ARG A 8 28.05 -52.16 -19.33
C ARG A 8 27.84 -51.42 -18.00
N ARG A 9 28.84 -50.75 -17.48
CA ARG A 9 28.66 -49.73 -16.44
C ARG A 9 29.04 -48.39 -17.02
N GLY A 10 28.13 -47.88 -17.82
CA GLY A 10 28.20 -46.52 -18.39
C GLY A 10 27.30 -45.58 -17.65
N ALA A 11 27.88 -44.68 -16.95
CA ALA A 11 27.47 -43.28 -16.80
C ALA A 11 25.97 -42.99 -16.56
N ALA A 12 25.50 -43.21 -15.35
CA ALA A 12 24.41 -42.40 -14.82
C ALA A 12 24.98 -40.97 -14.58
N ARG A 13 24.88 -40.10 -15.58
CA ARG A 13 25.12 -38.66 -15.41
C ARG A 13 24.05 -38.14 -14.46
N ASN A 14 24.49 -37.74 -13.29
CA ASN A 14 23.75 -36.89 -12.35
C ASN A 14 23.27 -35.63 -13.08
N LEU A 15 22.04 -35.64 -13.57
CA LEU A 15 21.23 -34.46 -13.79
C LEU A 15 20.76 -34.02 -12.41
N GLN A 16 21.63 -33.37 -11.67
CA GLN A 16 21.22 -32.47 -10.61
C GLN A 16 20.41 -31.36 -11.29
N THR A 17 19.10 -31.53 -11.33
CA THR A 17 18.18 -30.43 -11.54
C THR A 17 18.48 -29.41 -10.46
N ALA A 18 19.12 -28.34 -10.86
CA ALA A 18 19.22 -27.14 -10.06
C ALA A 18 17.79 -26.67 -9.80
N ASP A 19 17.24 -27.10 -8.66
CA ASP A 19 15.99 -26.61 -8.11
C ASP A 19 16.24 -25.13 -7.73
N ALA A 20 16.10 -24.27 -8.73
CA ALA A 20 16.12 -22.82 -8.55
C ALA A 20 14.83 -22.44 -7.82
N ARG A 21 14.72 -22.83 -6.55
CA ARG A 21 13.85 -22.16 -5.58
C ARG A 21 14.42 -20.76 -5.45
N VAL A 22 13.99 -19.86 -6.33
CA VAL A 22 14.06 -18.43 -6.08
C VAL A 22 13.29 -18.25 -4.78
N GLY A 23 14.01 -18.17 -3.67
CA GLY A 23 13.41 -18.01 -2.35
C GLY A 23 12.47 -16.82 -2.42
N VAL A 24 11.18 -17.04 -2.20
CA VAL A 24 10.17 -15.99 -2.17
C VAL A 24 10.66 -14.97 -1.14
N ARG A 25 11.14 -13.83 -1.63
CA ARG A 25 11.63 -12.77 -0.75
C ARG A 25 10.45 -12.20 0.00
N SER A 26 10.48 -12.28 1.33
CA SER A 26 9.47 -11.61 2.15
C SER A 26 9.75 -10.11 2.21
N TYR A 27 8.71 -9.31 2.40
CA TYR A 27 8.82 -7.85 2.55
C TYR A 27 9.81 -7.42 3.64
N ARG A 28 9.91 -8.20 4.70
CA ARG A 28 10.85 -7.94 5.81
C ARG A 28 12.32 -7.97 5.42
N ASN A 29 12.69 -8.62 4.31
CA ASN A 29 14.08 -8.73 3.83
C ASN A 29 14.24 -8.32 2.36
N ALA A 30 13.22 -7.75 1.73
CA ALA A 30 13.30 -7.21 0.38
C ALA A 30 14.34 -6.07 0.32
N PRO A 31 15.26 -6.05 -0.65
CA PRO A 31 16.24 -4.98 -0.77
C PRO A 31 15.57 -3.67 -1.16
N THR A 32 16.04 -2.57 -0.57
CA THR A 32 15.64 -1.23 -0.99
C THR A 32 16.41 -0.84 -2.25
N LYS A 33 15.69 -0.52 -3.31
CA LYS A 33 16.17 -0.09 -4.62
C LYS A 33 15.96 1.42 -4.79
N GLY A 34 16.56 2.01 -5.82
CA GLY A 34 16.36 3.42 -6.16
C GLY A 34 16.21 3.62 -7.65
N VAL A 35 15.37 4.59 -8.03
CA VAL A 35 15.19 5.06 -9.41
C VAL A 35 15.25 6.57 -9.47
N ALA A 36 15.86 7.12 -10.51
CA ALA A 36 15.86 8.57 -10.74
C ALA A 36 14.54 9.01 -11.38
N VAL A 37 13.92 10.03 -10.81
CA VAL A 37 12.73 10.72 -11.34
C VAL A 37 13.08 12.19 -11.43
N ALA A 38 13.42 12.66 -12.61
CA ALA A 38 14.09 13.95 -12.80
C ALA A 38 15.32 14.06 -11.88
N GLU A 39 15.44 15.11 -11.09
CA GLU A 39 16.55 15.33 -10.16
C GLU A 39 16.39 14.63 -8.79
N THR A 40 15.30 13.87 -8.60
CA THR A 40 15.01 13.21 -7.33
C THR A 40 15.20 11.71 -7.43
N ARG A 41 15.98 11.14 -6.50
CA ARG A 41 16.06 9.69 -6.35
C ARG A 41 14.90 9.20 -5.47
N PHE A 42 14.00 8.39 -6.04
CA PHE A 42 12.98 7.67 -5.31
C PHE A 42 13.49 6.30 -4.86
N VAL A 43 13.10 5.88 -3.66
CA VAL A 43 13.38 4.54 -3.15
C VAL A 43 12.14 3.69 -3.13
N TYR A 44 12.32 2.38 -3.39
CA TYR A 44 11.22 1.43 -3.47
C TYR A 44 11.69 0.01 -3.14
N ARG A 45 10.73 -0.86 -2.84
CA ARG A 45 10.94 -2.32 -2.74
C ARG A 45 10.05 -3.03 -3.74
N GLU A 46 10.55 -4.12 -4.27
CA GLU A 46 9.90 -4.93 -5.29
C GLU A 46 9.91 -6.39 -4.87
N LEU A 47 8.75 -7.03 -4.96
CA LEU A 47 8.53 -8.42 -4.58
C LEU A 47 7.58 -9.11 -5.55
N GLY A 48 7.48 -10.44 -5.39
CA GLY A 48 6.52 -11.27 -6.09
C GLY A 48 6.96 -11.65 -7.50
N LEU A 49 6.00 -11.80 -8.39
CA LEU A 49 6.25 -12.26 -9.75
C LEU A 49 7.06 -11.24 -10.55
N PRO A 50 8.00 -11.69 -11.41
CA PRO A 50 8.83 -10.77 -12.21
C PRO A 50 8.07 -10.15 -13.40
N THR A 51 6.92 -10.70 -13.74
CA THR A 51 6.11 -10.34 -14.91
C THR A 51 4.68 -10.01 -14.51
N GLY A 52 3.90 -9.47 -15.47
CA GLY A 52 2.51 -9.07 -15.28
C GLY A 52 2.36 -7.61 -14.84
N VAL A 53 1.12 -7.15 -14.76
CA VAL A 53 0.77 -5.80 -14.32
C VAL A 53 1.13 -5.66 -12.84
N PRO A 54 2.02 -4.73 -12.44
CA PRO A 54 2.42 -4.58 -11.06
C PRO A 54 1.34 -3.88 -10.22
N VAL A 55 1.26 -4.25 -8.95
CA VAL A 55 0.45 -3.56 -7.94
C VAL A 55 1.34 -2.53 -7.24
N ILE A 56 1.02 -1.25 -7.40
CA ILE A 56 1.72 -0.14 -6.77
C ILE A 56 1.01 0.23 -5.46
N PHE A 57 1.70 0.14 -4.36
CA PHE A 57 1.19 0.51 -3.04
C PHE A 57 1.44 1.99 -2.78
N VAL A 58 0.37 2.78 -2.69
CA VAL A 58 0.41 4.23 -2.49
C VAL A 58 0.17 4.55 -1.02
N ASN A 59 1.15 5.20 -0.39
CA ASN A 59 1.27 5.35 1.05
C ASN A 59 0.20 6.26 1.68
N HIS A 60 -0.14 5.93 2.93
CA HIS A 60 -0.94 6.74 3.84
C HIS A 60 -0.12 7.92 4.44
N LEU A 61 -0.79 8.78 5.22
CA LEU A 61 -0.14 9.82 6.04
C LEU A 61 1.01 9.23 6.87
N THR A 62 2.18 9.82 6.80
CA THR A 62 3.44 9.36 7.44
C THR A 62 4.00 8.03 6.93
N GLY A 63 3.32 7.38 6.00
CA GLY A 63 3.74 6.08 5.48
C GLY A 63 5.07 6.16 4.73
N ASN A 64 5.97 5.23 5.07
CA ASN A 64 7.20 4.94 4.36
C ASN A 64 7.30 3.43 4.08
N LEU A 65 8.40 2.99 3.49
CA LEU A 65 8.62 1.57 3.16
C LEU A 65 8.48 0.60 4.34
N ASP A 66 8.63 1.04 5.59
CA ASP A 66 8.50 0.18 6.77
C ASP A 66 7.11 0.22 7.43
N ASN A 67 6.14 0.91 6.83
CA ASN A 67 4.81 1.09 7.42
C ASN A 67 3.71 0.24 6.76
N TRP A 68 4.02 -0.53 5.72
CA TRP A 68 3.12 -1.53 5.18
C TRP A 68 3.20 -2.83 5.97
N ASP A 69 2.03 -3.42 6.29
CA ASP A 69 1.96 -4.72 6.94
C ASP A 69 2.59 -5.79 6.04
N PRO A 70 3.65 -6.50 6.50
CA PRO A 70 4.28 -7.54 5.69
C PRO A 70 3.32 -8.66 5.29
N ARG A 71 2.26 -8.94 6.07
CA ARG A 71 1.27 -9.96 5.73
C ARG A 71 0.43 -9.56 4.51
N VAL A 72 0.11 -8.27 4.39
CA VAL A 72 -0.61 -7.75 3.22
C VAL A 72 0.32 -7.74 2.00
N VAL A 73 1.54 -7.22 2.14
CA VAL A 73 2.48 -7.13 1.02
C VAL A 73 2.87 -8.52 0.51
N ASP A 74 3.29 -9.43 1.40
CA ASP A 74 3.70 -10.79 1.05
C ASP A 74 2.52 -11.60 0.48
N GLY A 75 1.33 -11.40 1.04
CA GLY A 75 0.13 -12.07 0.58
C GLY A 75 -0.23 -11.72 -0.87
N ILE A 76 -0.17 -10.44 -1.24
CA ILE A 76 -0.41 -10.00 -2.63
C ILE A 76 0.77 -10.41 -3.53
N ALA A 77 2.00 -10.29 -3.03
CA ALA A 77 3.21 -10.67 -3.76
C ALA A 77 3.30 -12.17 -4.08
N ALA A 78 2.54 -13.01 -3.38
CA ALA A 78 2.45 -14.44 -3.68
C ALA A 78 1.92 -14.72 -5.11
N ARG A 79 1.14 -13.80 -5.70
CA ARG A 79 0.52 -13.98 -7.04
C ARG A 79 0.70 -12.77 -7.97
N HIS A 80 1.20 -11.65 -7.49
CA HIS A 80 1.39 -10.43 -8.28
C HIS A 80 2.80 -9.87 -8.09
N ARG A 81 3.24 -9.07 -9.05
CA ARG A 81 4.38 -8.18 -8.86
C ARG A 81 3.94 -7.01 -7.99
N VAL A 82 4.63 -6.75 -6.90
CA VAL A 82 4.30 -5.68 -5.93
C VAL A 82 5.43 -4.68 -5.86
N ILE A 83 5.08 -3.40 -5.89
CA ILE A 83 5.99 -2.28 -5.71
C ILE A 83 5.46 -1.41 -4.56
N THR A 84 6.27 -1.25 -3.52
CA THR A 84 6.07 -0.23 -2.49
C THR A 84 7.12 0.86 -2.66
N PHE A 85 6.81 2.12 -2.39
CA PHE A 85 7.76 3.21 -2.56
C PHE A 85 7.54 4.32 -1.53
N ASP A 86 8.54 5.16 -1.31
CA ASP A 86 8.42 6.36 -0.51
C ASP A 86 7.99 7.55 -1.37
N ASN A 87 6.99 8.28 -0.90
CA ASN A 87 6.61 9.54 -1.51
C ASN A 87 7.79 10.53 -1.50
N ARG A 88 7.79 11.50 -2.42
CA ARG A 88 8.82 12.55 -2.45
C ARG A 88 9.00 13.21 -1.08
N GLY A 89 10.24 13.30 -0.61
CA GLY A 89 10.61 13.91 0.67
C GLY A 89 10.19 13.11 1.91
N VAL A 90 9.87 11.82 1.74
CA VAL A 90 9.54 10.88 2.83
C VAL A 90 10.57 9.75 2.83
N GLY A 91 10.90 9.25 4.00
CA GLY A 91 11.84 8.14 4.14
C GLY A 91 13.20 8.47 3.54
N ALA A 92 13.71 7.61 2.68
CA ALA A 92 14.95 7.82 1.95
C ALA A 92 14.77 8.44 0.55
N THR A 93 13.52 8.71 0.12
CA THR A 93 13.26 9.47 -1.11
C THR A 93 13.58 10.94 -0.93
N GLY A 94 14.37 11.48 -1.84
CA GLY A 94 14.81 12.88 -1.82
C GLY A 94 13.71 13.89 -2.13
N GLY A 95 14.11 15.17 -2.16
CA GLY A 95 13.23 16.28 -2.52
C GLY A 95 12.38 16.80 -1.37
N THR A 96 11.37 17.62 -1.71
CA THR A 96 10.45 18.20 -0.74
C THR A 96 9.07 17.61 -0.94
N THR A 97 8.46 17.10 0.15
CA THR A 97 7.10 16.55 0.14
C THR A 97 6.10 17.60 -0.39
N PRO A 98 5.27 17.28 -1.40
CA PRO A 98 4.19 18.15 -1.85
C PRO A 98 3.15 18.41 -0.74
N ASP A 99 2.41 19.53 -0.86
CA ASP A 99 1.33 19.88 0.06
C ASP A 99 -0.04 19.91 -0.64
N SER A 100 -0.15 19.21 -1.75
CA SER A 100 -1.41 18.91 -2.43
C SER A 100 -1.44 17.48 -2.96
N VAL A 101 -2.64 16.91 -3.05
CA VAL A 101 -2.86 15.55 -3.54
C VAL A 101 -2.52 15.44 -5.03
N GLU A 102 -2.79 16.49 -5.81
CA GLU A 102 -2.47 16.58 -7.25
C GLU A 102 -0.96 16.48 -7.50
N ALA A 103 -0.17 17.18 -6.69
CA ALA A 103 1.29 17.13 -6.84
C ALA A 103 1.84 15.76 -6.43
N MET A 104 1.24 15.11 -5.42
CA MET A 104 1.59 13.73 -5.03
C MET A 104 1.19 12.74 -6.13
N ALA A 105 0.05 12.93 -6.80
CA ALA A 105 -0.37 12.12 -7.93
C ALA A 105 0.60 12.26 -9.12
N ARG A 106 1.01 13.48 -9.48
CA ARG A 106 2.03 13.70 -10.52
C ARG A 106 3.36 13.02 -10.19
N ASP A 107 3.83 13.12 -8.94
CA ASP A 107 5.06 12.45 -8.51
C ASP A 107 4.94 10.93 -8.60
N THR A 108 3.78 10.36 -8.21
CA THR A 108 3.53 8.92 -8.31
C THR A 108 3.50 8.44 -9.76
N VAL A 109 2.85 9.18 -10.67
CA VAL A 109 2.86 8.88 -12.10
C VAL A 109 4.27 8.94 -12.68
N ALA A 110 5.05 9.97 -12.31
CA ALA A 110 6.43 10.10 -12.75
C ALA A 110 7.31 8.93 -12.26
N PHE A 111 7.12 8.50 -11.00
CA PHE A 111 7.79 7.32 -10.46
C PHE A 111 7.43 6.03 -11.22
N ILE A 112 6.14 5.79 -11.49
CA ILE A 112 5.67 4.61 -12.24
C ILE A 112 6.29 4.59 -13.64
N ARG A 113 6.32 5.73 -14.34
CA ARG A 113 6.91 5.86 -15.67
C ARG A 113 8.43 5.67 -15.66
N ALA A 114 9.12 6.13 -14.62
CA ALA A 114 10.57 5.91 -14.46
C ALA A 114 10.92 4.42 -14.29
N LEU A 115 9.99 3.61 -13.76
CA LEU A 115 10.10 2.15 -13.71
C LEU A 115 9.70 1.47 -15.03
N ARG A 116 9.30 2.26 -16.06
CA ARG A 116 8.89 1.80 -17.40
C ARG A 116 7.66 0.88 -17.39
N PHE A 117 6.69 1.18 -16.52
CA PHE A 117 5.40 0.52 -16.56
C PHE A 117 4.42 1.34 -17.40
N ASP A 118 3.80 0.69 -18.37
CA ASP A 118 2.75 1.27 -19.22
C ASP A 118 1.37 1.14 -18.58
N GLN A 119 1.19 0.11 -17.73
CA GLN A 119 -0.05 -0.13 -16.99
C GLN A 119 0.25 -0.72 -15.61
N VAL A 120 -0.53 -0.30 -14.60
CA VAL A 120 -0.41 -0.72 -13.21
C VAL A 120 -1.77 -0.93 -12.57
N ASP A 121 -1.81 -1.71 -11.48
CA ASP A 121 -2.88 -1.67 -10.49
C ASP A 121 -2.45 -0.77 -9.33
N LEU A 122 -3.38 -0.05 -8.74
CA LEU A 122 -3.11 0.80 -7.59
C LEU A 122 -3.75 0.22 -6.33
N LEU A 123 -3.00 0.15 -5.23
CA LEU A 123 -3.52 -0.06 -3.89
C LEU A 123 -3.21 1.19 -3.08
N GLY A 124 -4.21 2.05 -2.92
CA GLY A 124 -4.10 3.30 -2.16
C GLY A 124 -4.71 3.17 -0.77
N PHE A 125 -3.90 3.39 0.28
CA PHE A 125 -4.40 3.43 1.64
C PHE A 125 -4.48 4.87 2.15
N SER A 126 -5.66 5.28 2.64
CA SER A 126 -5.88 6.61 3.23
C SER A 126 -5.53 7.73 2.22
N LEU A 127 -4.55 8.60 2.52
CA LEU A 127 -3.98 9.58 1.60
C LEU A 127 -3.62 8.98 0.23
N GLY A 128 -3.08 7.75 0.24
CA GLY A 128 -2.78 7.03 -0.99
C GLY A 128 -4.00 6.74 -1.86
N GLY A 129 -5.18 6.60 -1.24
CA GLY A 129 -6.44 6.46 -1.96
C GLY A 129 -6.90 7.76 -2.63
N PHE A 130 -6.65 8.93 -2.02
CA PHE A 130 -6.88 10.24 -2.68
C PHE A 130 -6.01 10.38 -3.92
N VAL A 131 -4.71 10.07 -3.77
CA VAL A 131 -3.73 10.08 -4.87
C VAL A 131 -4.16 9.13 -6.00
N SER A 132 -4.59 7.91 -5.65
CA SER A 132 -5.01 6.88 -6.64
C SER A 132 -6.23 7.30 -7.45
N GLN A 133 -7.21 7.97 -6.83
CA GLN A 133 -8.38 8.53 -7.52
C GLN A 133 -7.95 9.56 -8.57
N LEU A 134 -7.09 10.51 -8.21
CA LEU A 134 -6.59 11.51 -9.16
C LEU A 134 -5.77 10.91 -10.30
N ILE A 135 -4.94 9.91 -10.03
CA ILE A 135 -4.19 9.21 -11.09
C ILE A 135 -5.16 8.58 -12.09
N ALA A 136 -6.20 7.89 -11.59
CA ALA A 136 -7.20 7.25 -12.45
C ALA A 136 -7.99 8.24 -13.30
N GLN A 137 -8.28 9.43 -12.77
CA GLN A 137 -8.96 10.51 -13.52
C GLN A 137 -8.04 11.17 -14.53
N GLN A 138 -6.78 11.46 -14.18
CA GLN A 138 -5.87 12.25 -15.00
C GLN A 138 -5.12 11.40 -16.05
N VAL A 139 -4.84 10.13 -15.74
CA VAL A 139 -4.08 9.21 -16.59
C VAL A 139 -4.77 7.83 -16.65
N PRO A 140 -6.04 7.76 -17.13
CA PRO A 140 -6.86 6.55 -17.03
C PRO A 140 -6.25 5.33 -17.71
N THR A 141 -5.48 5.50 -18.77
CA THR A 141 -4.83 4.40 -19.50
C THR A 141 -3.68 3.75 -18.70
N LEU A 142 -3.13 4.45 -17.73
CA LEU A 142 -2.07 3.92 -16.86
C LEU A 142 -2.63 2.92 -15.84
N VAL A 143 -3.91 3.04 -15.45
CA VAL A 143 -4.49 2.31 -14.32
C VAL A 143 -5.43 1.23 -14.84
N ARG A 144 -5.15 -0.04 -14.52
CA ARG A 144 -6.00 -1.19 -14.85
C ARG A 144 -7.10 -1.38 -13.80
N LYS A 145 -6.73 -1.47 -12.51
CA LYS A 145 -7.62 -1.69 -11.37
C LYS A 145 -7.18 -0.86 -10.17
N ILE A 146 -8.10 -0.59 -9.25
CA ILE A 146 -7.83 0.23 -8.07
C ILE A 146 -8.37 -0.46 -6.82
N ILE A 147 -7.56 -0.53 -5.78
CA ILE A 147 -7.99 -0.86 -4.42
C ILE A 147 -7.90 0.42 -3.58
N LEU A 148 -9.03 0.88 -3.09
CA LEU A 148 -9.18 2.06 -2.23
C LEU A 148 -9.46 1.59 -0.80
N ALA A 149 -8.47 1.69 0.07
CA ALA A 149 -8.57 1.23 1.45
C ALA A 149 -8.56 2.40 2.45
N GLY A 150 -9.50 2.43 3.40
CA GLY A 150 -9.57 3.45 4.45
C GLY A 150 -9.51 4.88 3.91
N THR A 151 -10.24 5.18 2.85
CA THR A 151 -10.15 6.45 2.13
C THR A 151 -11.51 7.02 1.76
N GLY A 152 -11.54 8.22 1.18
CA GLY A 152 -12.75 8.91 0.77
C GLY A 152 -12.56 9.80 -0.46
N PRO A 153 -13.65 10.31 -1.05
CA PRO A 153 -13.59 11.23 -2.18
C PRO A 153 -13.13 12.64 -1.75
N ALA A 154 -12.85 13.49 -2.71
CA ALA A 154 -12.70 14.94 -2.48
C ALA A 154 -13.98 15.49 -1.83
N GLY A 155 -13.82 16.37 -0.84
CA GLY A 155 -14.94 16.90 -0.05
C GLY A 155 -15.64 15.87 0.84
N GLY A 156 -15.07 14.68 1.01
CA GLY A 156 -15.65 13.59 1.79
C GLY A 156 -15.89 13.94 3.26
N GLU A 157 -16.92 13.33 3.84
CA GLU A 157 -17.35 13.60 5.21
C GLU A 157 -16.20 13.43 6.22
N GLY A 158 -15.99 14.43 7.05
CA GLY A 158 -15.04 14.38 8.17
C GLY A 158 -13.56 14.37 7.78
N ILE A 159 -13.19 14.33 6.50
CA ILE A 159 -11.77 14.33 6.06
C ILE A 159 -11.07 15.61 6.51
N VAL A 160 -11.74 16.74 6.50
CA VAL A 160 -11.21 18.02 7.02
C VAL A 160 -10.75 17.92 8.49
N ASN A 161 -11.32 17.01 9.27
CA ASN A 161 -11.02 16.81 10.70
C ASN A 161 -9.83 15.88 10.95
N VAL A 162 -9.27 15.22 9.93
CA VAL A 162 -8.13 14.28 10.06
C VAL A 162 -6.96 14.93 10.79
N THR A 163 -6.63 16.18 10.45
CA THR A 163 -5.53 16.92 11.09
C THR A 163 -5.74 17.03 12.61
N LYS A 164 -6.92 17.46 13.04
CA LYS A 164 -7.25 17.58 14.48
C LYS A 164 -7.20 16.24 15.20
N ARG A 165 -7.81 15.20 14.60
CA ARG A 165 -7.80 13.84 15.16
C ARG A 165 -6.39 13.29 15.27
N THR A 166 -5.57 13.45 14.24
CA THR A 166 -4.17 13.00 14.25
C THR A 166 -3.39 13.59 15.41
N TYR A 167 -3.47 14.92 15.64
CA TYR A 167 -2.76 15.54 16.77
C TYR A 167 -3.27 15.08 18.13
N LEU A 168 -4.58 14.91 18.29
CA LEU A 168 -5.17 14.39 19.55
C LEU A 168 -4.71 12.96 19.84
N ASP A 169 -4.78 12.07 18.86
CA ASP A 169 -4.36 10.68 19.02
C ASP A 169 -2.83 10.56 19.19
N MET A 170 -2.02 11.41 18.55
CA MET A 170 -0.57 11.47 18.79
C MET A 170 -0.24 11.93 20.22
N LEU A 171 -0.95 12.95 20.71
CA LEU A 171 -0.78 13.39 22.11
C LEU A 171 -1.17 12.27 23.08
N GLN A 172 -2.29 11.60 22.84
CA GLN A 172 -2.71 10.45 23.64
C GLN A 172 -1.69 9.31 23.58
N ALA A 173 -1.13 9.03 22.41
CA ALA A 173 -0.10 8.01 22.23
C ALA A 173 1.16 8.34 23.04
N LEU A 174 1.58 9.60 23.04
CA LEU A 174 2.72 10.08 23.82
C LEU A 174 2.50 9.87 25.32
N VAL A 175 1.35 10.29 25.84
CA VAL A 175 1.00 10.14 27.27
C VAL A 175 0.87 8.67 27.69
N THR A 176 0.38 7.81 26.79
CA THR A 176 0.17 6.38 27.07
C THR A 176 1.33 5.49 26.65
N LEU A 177 2.43 6.06 26.13
CA LEU A 177 3.63 5.36 25.63
C LEU A 177 3.30 4.30 24.57
N LYS A 178 2.31 4.58 23.69
CA LYS A 178 1.87 3.70 22.61
C LYS A 178 2.39 4.17 21.27
N ASP A 179 2.44 3.25 20.29
CA ASP A 179 2.62 3.65 18.90
C ASP A 179 1.36 4.41 18.43
N PRO A 180 1.48 5.61 17.85
CA PRO A 180 0.32 6.36 17.36
C PRO A 180 -0.59 5.56 16.42
N LYS A 181 -0.06 4.61 15.66
CA LYS A 181 -0.84 3.76 14.75
C LYS A 181 -1.86 2.87 15.48
N GLU A 182 -1.58 2.49 16.74
CA GLU A 182 -2.56 1.75 17.55
C GLU A 182 -3.84 2.56 17.77
N LEU A 183 -3.70 3.87 17.92
CA LEU A 183 -4.82 4.76 18.17
C LEU A 183 -5.49 5.26 16.88
N LEU A 184 -4.70 5.48 15.83
CA LEU A 184 -5.17 6.02 14.57
C LEU A 184 -5.89 4.97 13.72
N PHE A 185 -5.42 3.70 13.76
CA PHE A 185 -5.86 2.68 12.80
C PHE A 185 -6.88 1.69 13.35
N PHE A 186 -6.95 1.52 14.67
CA PHE A 186 -7.74 0.45 15.27
C PHE A 186 -8.83 0.98 16.22
N THR A 187 -9.87 0.17 16.41
CA THR A 187 -10.95 0.47 17.35
C THR A 187 -10.46 0.44 18.79
N ARG A 188 -11.27 0.98 19.71
CA ARG A 188 -10.98 0.99 21.15
C ARG A 188 -11.47 -0.27 21.87
N THR A 189 -12.07 -1.21 21.16
CA THR A 189 -12.51 -2.50 21.69
C THR A 189 -11.33 -3.35 22.18
N ALA A 190 -11.61 -4.42 22.90
CA ALA A 190 -10.56 -5.37 23.32
C ALA A 190 -9.89 -6.03 22.12
N ASN A 191 -10.68 -6.40 21.11
CA ASN A 191 -10.21 -6.98 19.85
C ASN A 191 -9.35 -5.96 19.07
N GLY A 192 -9.84 -4.75 18.81
CA GLY A 192 -9.09 -3.73 18.11
C GLY A 192 -7.74 -3.40 18.77
N LYS A 193 -7.68 -3.32 20.11
CA LYS A 193 -6.42 -3.14 20.84
C LYS A 193 -5.47 -4.33 20.70
N SER A 194 -5.98 -5.56 20.63
CA SER A 194 -5.16 -6.75 20.41
C SER A 194 -4.55 -6.73 19.02
N GLU A 195 -5.37 -6.48 18.00
CA GLU A 195 -4.95 -6.40 16.60
C GLU A 195 -3.97 -5.24 16.34
N ALA A 196 -4.17 -4.11 17.03
CA ALA A 196 -3.25 -2.98 16.99
C ALA A 196 -1.83 -3.38 17.43
N ARG A 197 -1.71 -4.09 18.57
CA ARG A 197 -0.41 -4.59 19.07
C ARG A 197 0.21 -5.62 18.11
N ALA A 198 -0.61 -6.52 17.57
CA ALA A 198 -0.17 -7.51 16.60
C ALA A 198 0.37 -6.83 15.31
N PHE A 199 -0.34 -5.83 14.79
CA PHE A 199 0.10 -5.03 13.65
C PHE A 199 1.43 -4.32 13.92
N VAL A 200 1.55 -3.59 15.03
CA VAL A 200 2.80 -2.89 15.37
C VAL A 200 3.97 -3.88 15.53
N LYS A 201 3.71 -5.07 16.07
CA LYS A 201 4.72 -6.14 16.15
C LYS A 201 5.18 -6.59 14.76
N ARG A 202 4.24 -6.77 13.79
CA ARG A 202 4.57 -7.13 12.41
C ARG A 202 5.41 -6.07 11.70
N LEU A 203 5.13 -4.77 11.91
CA LEU A 203 5.94 -3.68 11.36
C LEU A 203 7.39 -3.68 11.88
N LYS A 204 7.65 -4.30 13.03
CA LYS A 204 8.98 -4.41 13.64
C LYS A 204 9.75 -5.67 13.20
N GLU A 205 9.15 -6.54 12.37
CA GLU A 205 9.81 -7.77 11.89
C GLU A 205 11.02 -7.47 10.98
N ARG A 206 11.01 -6.33 10.28
CA ARG A 206 12.17 -5.86 9.55
C ARG A 206 13.15 -5.20 10.52
N THR A 207 14.34 -5.78 10.67
CA THR A 207 15.38 -5.30 11.60
C THR A 207 16.57 -4.65 10.91
N ALA A 208 16.85 -5.02 9.63
CA ALA A 208 17.94 -4.49 8.84
C ALA A 208 17.44 -3.61 7.69
N ASP A 209 18.27 -2.66 7.25
CA ASP A 209 17.98 -1.72 6.14
C ASP A 209 16.60 -1.05 6.31
N ARG A 210 16.35 -0.57 7.53
CA ARG A 210 15.13 0.16 7.86
C ARG A 210 15.18 1.55 7.27
N ASP A 211 14.00 2.00 6.89
CA ASP A 211 13.83 3.32 6.31
C ASP A 211 13.84 4.43 7.37
N ARG A 212 14.04 5.66 6.91
CA ARG A 212 14.07 6.85 7.78
C ARG A 212 12.66 7.25 8.19
N ALA A 213 12.53 7.72 9.42
CA ALA A 213 11.27 8.29 9.89
C ALA A 213 10.91 9.55 9.08
N ILE A 214 9.61 9.83 8.97
CA ILE A 214 9.12 11.06 8.33
C ILE A 214 9.56 12.29 9.12
N THR A 215 9.92 13.36 8.42
CA THR A 215 10.28 14.63 9.06
C THR A 215 9.03 15.40 9.49
N PRO A 216 9.10 16.25 10.54
CA PRO A 216 7.98 17.11 10.94
C PRO A 216 7.49 18.03 9.82
N ARG A 217 8.39 18.45 8.92
CA ARG A 217 8.03 19.27 7.75
C ARG A 217 7.19 18.47 6.76
N ALA A 218 7.63 17.26 6.41
CA ALA A 218 6.90 16.38 5.49
C ALA A 218 5.52 16.01 6.07
N PHE A 219 5.45 15.67 7.35
CA PHE A 219 4.20 15.40 8.05
C PHE A 219 3.20 16.56 7.94
N ARG A 220 3.62 17.80 8.26
CA ARG A 220 2.73 18.96 8.16
C ARG A 220 2.26 19.22 6.73
N ARG A 221 3.11 18.98 5.72
CA ARG A 221 2.73 19.14 4.32
C ARG A 221 1.70 18.12 3.88
N GLN A 222 1.85 16.86 4.30
CA GLN A 222 0.84 15.82 4.05
C GLN A 222 -0.49 16.15 4.74
N LEU A 223 -0.48 16.62 5.98
CA LEU A 223 -1.71 17.07 6.67
C LEU A 223 -2.38 18.24 5.94
N LYS A 224 -1.60 19.20 5.40
CA LYS A 224 -2.14 20.29 4.58
C LYS A 224 -2.84 19.77 3.33
N ALA A 225 -2.23 18.79 2.62
CA ALA A 225 -2.82 18.16 1.45
C ALA A 225 -4.13 17.44 1.79
N ILE A 226 -4.17 16.67 2.89
CA ILE A 226 -5.38 16.00 3.36
C ILE A 226 -6.49 17.00 3.72
N HIS A 227 -6.14 18.08 4.42
CA HIS A 227 -7.09 19.11 4.80
C HIS A 227 -7.69 19.81 3.57
N ALA A 228 -6.84 20.15 2.58
CA ALA A 228 -7.29 20.74 1.31
C ALA A 228 -8.22 19.79 0.58
N TRP A 229 -7.88 18.49 0.46
CA TRP A 229 -8.74 17.46 -0.13
C TRP A 229 -10.12 17.38 0.52
N GLY A 230 -10.18 17.50 1.85
CA GLY A 230 -11.46 17.51 2.59
C GLY A 230 -12.28 18.79 2.38
N LEU A 231 -11.69 19.87 1.89
CA LEU A 231 -12.39 21.13 1.59
C LEU A 231 -12.78 21.27 0.12
N GLU A 232 -12.30 20.39 -0.76
CA GLU A 232 -12.62 20.44 -2.18
C GLU A 232 -14.10 20.18 -2.44
N ALA A 233 -14.59 20.68 -3.56
CA ALA A 233 -15.89 20.26 -4.09
C ALA A 233 -15.85 18.76 -4.43
N PRO A 234 -16.98 18.04 -4.29
CA PRO A 234 -17.05 16.64 -4.68
C PRO A 234 -16.62 16.43 -6.14
N SER A 235 -15.60 15.59 -6.34
CA SER A 235 -15.12 15.24 -7.67
C SER A 235 -16.12 14.36 -8.44
N ASP A 236 -16.06 14.41 -9.77
CA ASP A 236 -16.77 13.46 -10.63
C ASP A 236 -16.12 12.08 -10.58
N LEU A 237 -16.66 11.17 -9.77
CA LEU A 237 -16.22 9.80 -9.67
C LEU A 237 -16.73 8.91 -10.80
N ALA A 238 -17.79 9.34 -11.53
CA ALA A 238 -18.31 8.59 -12.67
C ALA A 238 -17.30 8.50 -13.81
N GLY A 239 -16.33 9.42 -13.87
CA GLY A 239 -15.22 9.36 -14.83
C GLY A 239 -14.20 8.25 -14.57
N ILE A 240 -14.19 7.64 -13.38
CA ILE A 240 -13.30 6.51 -13.04
C ILE A 240 -13.96 5.22 -13.49
N GLN A 241 -13.63 4.77 -14.71
CA GLN A 241 -14.24 3.59 -15.33
C GLN A 241 -13.55 2.26 -14.99
N GLN A 242 -12.38 2.33 -14.35
CA GLN A 242 -11.66 1.13 -13.91
C GLN A 242 -12.47 0.37 -12.86
N PRO A 243 -12.33 -0.96 -12.76
CA PRO A 243 -12.81 -1.71 -11.60
C PRO A 243 -12.18 -1.20 -10.31
N VAL A 244 -13.00 -0.99 -9.27
CA VAL A 244 -12.55 -0.49 -7.96
C VAL A 244 -13.00 -1.41 -6.85
N LEU A 245 -12.07 -1.86 -6.00
CA LEU A 245 -12.37 -2.49 -4.72
C LEU A 245 -12.24 -1.43 -3.62
N VAL A 246 -13.35 -1.11 -2.96
CA VAL A 246 -13.38 -0.22 -1.78
C VAL A 246 -13.39 -1.08 -0.53
N ALA A 247 -12.42 -0.89 0.37
CA ALA A 247 -12.26 -1.68 1.59
C ALA A 247 -12.05 -0.80 2.83
N ASN A 248 -12.82 -0.98 3.90
CA ASN A 248 -12.67 -0.20 5.13
C ASN A 248 -13.20 -0.96 6.36
N GLY A 249 -12.84 -0.49 7.55
CA GLY A 249 -13.51 -0.88 8.80
C GLY A 249 -14.89 -0.21 8.95
N ASP A 250 -15.75 -0.81 9.77
CA ASP A 250 -17.09 -0.27 10.07
C ASP A 250 -17.06 0.91 11.07
N ASP A 251 -15.97 1.09 11.79
CA ASP A 251 -15.75 2.19 12.77
C ASP A 251 -14.45 2.96 12.44
N ASP A 252 -14.31 3.41 11.20
CA ASP A 252 -13.19 4.27 10.80
C ASP A 252 -13.41 5.70 11.33
N ARG A 253 -12.59 6.09 12.31
CA ARG A 253 -12.64 7.41 12.95
C ARG A 253 -11.79 8.45 12.21
N MET A 254 -10.83 8.03 11.37
CA MET A 254 -9.94 8.92 10.62
C MET A 254 -10.61 9.42 9.34
N VAL A 255 -11.04 8.51 8.52
CA VAL A 255 -11.85 8.77 7.32
C VAL A 255 -13.16 8.01 7.47
N PRO A 256 -14.21 8.66 7.97
CA PRO A 256 -15.47 7.98 8.34
C PRO A 256 -15.95 6.97 7.30
N THR A 257 -16.41 5.81 7.74
CA THR A 257 -16.84 4.69 6.88
C THR A 257 -17.93 5.09 5.89
N SER A 258 -18.71 6.14 6.19
CA SER A 258 -19.67 6.76 5.26
C SER A 258 -19.04 7.15 3.91
N ASN A 259 -17.76 7.53 3.90
CA ASN A 259 -17.02 7.81 2.66
C ASN A 259 -16.85 6.56 1.78
N SER A 260 -16.68 5.38 2.39
CA SER A 260 -16.57 4.13 1.64
C SER A 260 -17.89 3.76 0.96
N TYR A 261 -19.02 4.01 1.63
CA TYR A 261 -20.34 3.86 1.01
C TYR A 261 -20.58 4.88 -0.09
N ASP A 262 -20.15 6.14 0.09
CA ASP A 262 -20.26 7.18 -0.95
C ASP A 262 -19.39 6.84 -2.17
N LEU A 263 -18.15 6.41 -1.99
CA LEU A 263 -17.28 5.90 -3.07
C LEU A 263 -17.97 4.77 -3.83
N ALA A 264 -18.48 3.75 -3.12
CA ALA A 264 -19.09 2.58 -3.74
C ALA A 264 -20.38 2.93 -4.52
N ARG A 265 -21.13 3.94 -4.07
CA ARG A 265 -22.34 4.42 -4.75
C ARG A 265 -22.04 5.22 -6.01
N ARG A 266 -20.96 6.03 -6.01
CA ARG A 266 -20.66 7.00 -7.08
C ARG A 266 -19.68 6.47 -8.12
N LEU A 267 -18.89 5.45 -7.80
CA LEU A 267 -18.00 4.78 -8.74
C LEU A 267 -18.78 3.76 -9.57
N PRO A 268 -18.69 3.76 -10.92
CA PRO A 268 -19.53 2.90 -11.75
C PRO A 268 -19.25 1.41 -11.60
N ASN A 269 -18.01 1.03 -11.32
CA ASN A 269 -17.54 -0.35 -11.26
C ASN A 269 -16.93 -0.70 -9.90
N ALA A 270 -17.64 -0.34 -8.80
CA ALA A 270 -17.15 -0.54 -7.45
C ALA A 270 -17.66 -1.84 -6.80
N THR A 271 -16.78 -2.49 -6.07
CA THR A 271 -17.11 -3.55 -5.11
C THR A 271 -16.74 -3.08 -3.72
N LEU A 272 -17.66 -3.18 -2.75
CA LEU A 272 -17.47 -2.72 -1.37
C LEU A 272 -17.22 -3.90 -0.43
N ARG A 273 -16.24 -3.75 0.46
CA ARG A 273 -15.93 -4.65 1.57
C ARG A 273 -15.80 -3.86 2.87
N ILE A 274 -16.66 -4.16 3.83
CA ILE A 274 -16.61 -3.57 5.18
C ILE A 274 -16.25 -4.66 6.18
N TYR A 275 -15.30 -4.35 7.07
CA TYR A 275 -14.80 -5.26 8.10
C TYR A 275 -15.40 -4.87 9.45
N PRO A 276 -16.06 -5.82 10.15
CA PRO A 276 -16.70 -5.52 11.43
C PRO A 276 -15.68 -5.29 12.56
N ASP A 277 -16.03 -4.45 13.52
CA ASP A 277 -15.16 -4.07 14.66
C ASP A 277 -13.75 -3.63 14.22
N ALA A 278 -13.67 -2.93 13.11
CA ALA A 278 -12.41 -2.45 12.54
C ALA A 278 -12.43 -0.95 12.30
N GLY A 279 -11.30 -0.31 12.59
CA GLY A 279 -11.09 1.12 12.33
C GLY A 279 -10.45 1.37 10.96
N HIS A 280 -9.72 2.48 10.87
CA HIS A 280 -9.02 2.93 9.66
C HIS A 280 -8.09 1.86 9.04
N GLY A 281 -7.43 1.05 9.89
CA GLY A 281 -6.56 -0.05 9.49
C GLY A 281 -7.29 -1.38 9.26
N GLY A 282 -8.56 -1.38 8.85
CA GLY A 282 -9.35 -2.60 8.65
C GLY A 282 -8.67 -3.66 7.79
N ILE A 283 -7.95 -3.24 6.72
CA ILE A 283 -7.17 -4.14 5.85
C ILE A 283 -5.98 -4.79 6.56
N PHE A 284 -5.49 -4.22 7.64
CA PHE A 284 -4.40 -4.78 8.46
C PHE A 284 -4.93 -5.68 9.58
N GLN A 285 -6.08 -5.33 10.15
CA GLN A 285 -6.77 -6.14 11.14
C GLN A 285 -7.27 -7.45 10.52
N PHE A 286 -7.85 -7.37 9.33
CA PHE A 286 -8.37 -8.50 8.57
C PHE A 286 -7.46 -8.91 7.41
N HIS A 287 -6.13 -8.86 7.59
CA HIS A 287 -5.16 -9.02 6.51
C HIS A 287 -5.35 -10.32 5.70
N GLU A 288 -5.67 -11.44 6.31
CA GLU A 288 -5.90 -12.70 5.59
C GLU A 288 -7.13 -12.63 4.68
N ARG A 289 -8.24 -12.09 5.20
CA ARG A 289 -9.48 -11.91 4.44
C ARG A 289 -9.28 -10.88 3.33
N PHE A 290 -8.67 -9.73 3.66
CA PHE A 290 -8.37 -8.68 2.68
C PHE A 290 -7.49 -9.19 1.55
N VAL A 291 -6.43 -9.95 1.85
CA VAL A 291 -5.54 -10.52 0.83
C VAL A 291 -6.29 -11.45 -0.12
N ARG A 292 -7.15 -12.34 0.40
CA ARG A 292 -7.98 -13.20 -0.47
C ARG A 292 -8.87 -12.38 -1.41
N GLU A 293 -9.61 -11.41 -0.86
CA GLU A 293 -10.50 -10.53 -1.62
C GLU A 293 -9.74 -9.68 -2.65
N ALA A 294 -8.56 -9.17 -2.29
CA ALA A 294 -7.69 -8.43 -3.19
C ALA A 294 -7.14 -9.30 -4.33
N LEU A 295 -6.72 -10.54 -4.04
CA LEU A 295 -6.24 -11.48 -5.06
C LEU A 295 -7.34 -11.91 -6.03
N GLU A 296 -8.56 -12.16 -5.55
CA GLU A 296 -9.73 -12.44 -6.39
C GLU A 296 -10.02 -11.24 -7.32
N PHE A 297 -10.03 -10.03 -6.76
CA PHE A 297 -10.27 -8.81 -7.52
C PHE A 297 -9.18 -8.53 -8.55
N LEU A 298 -7.91 -8.67 -8.22
CA LEU A 298 -6.80 -8.42 -9.13
C LEU A 298 -6.68 -9.47 -10.24
N GLY A 299 -7.07 -10.72 -9.95
CA GLY A 299 -7.02 -11.85 -10.89
C GLY A 299 -8.21 -11.95 -11.85
N SER A 300 -9.32 -11.23 -11.58
CA SER A 300 -10.55 -11.22 -12.43
C SER A 300 -10.36 -10.50 -13.74
#